data_3c44d6640451167134434ecb3ba40dce
#
_entry.id   3c44d6640451167134434ecb3ba40dce
#
_cell.length_a   1.000
_cell.length_b   1.000
_cell.length_c   1.000
_cell.angle_alpha   90.00
_cell.angle_beta   90.00
_cell.angle_gamma   90.00
#
_symmetry.space_group_name_H-M   'P 1'
#
loop_
_entity.id
_entity.type
_entity.pdbx_description
1 polymer ?
#
loop_
_entity_poly.entity_id
_entity_poly.type
_entity_poly.pdbx_seq_one_letter_code
_entity_poly.pdbx_strand_id
1 'polypeptide(L)'
;ALAPENITVHTLTLKRASNLVIEHAPNAYGDVARMLDSCALLGENGYEPYYLYRQKGTLQNLENTGYTRPGYAGLYNVFIMEEVHTILSAGAGGSTKLVGPDGHIRRIFNHKYPLEYIERFDVVQARKQGVDDFYAKYADLDPETAR
;
A
#
# COMPACT_ATOMS: atom_id res chain seq x y z
N ALA A 1 1.99 17.04 23.50
CA ALA A 1 2.24 16.77 22.08
C ALA A 1 1.98 15.31 21.82
N LEU A 2 1.33 14.97 20.70
CA LEU A 2 1.25 13.59 20.20
C LEU A 2 2.66 13.18 19.77
N ALA A 3 3.08 12.00 20.14
CA ALA A 3 4.36 11.44 19.75
C ALA A 3 4.14 9.99 19.27
N PRO A 4 3.46 9.82 18.12
CA PRO A 4 3.11 8.49 17.60
C PRO A 4 4.36 7.69 17.25
N GLU A 5 4.24 6.39 17.21
CA GLU A 5 5.32 5.48 16.82
C GLU A 5 5.63 5.54 15.32
N ASN A 6 4.60 5.80 14.51
CA ASN A 6 4.71 5.86 13.04
C ASN A 6 4.06 7.14 12.49
N ILE A 7 4.71 7.74 11.51
CA ILE A 7 4.22 8.89 10.76
C ILE A 7 4.45 8.63 9.28
N THR A 8 3.42 8.81 8.46
CA THR A 8 3.59 8.79 7.00
C THR A 8 3.40 10.17 6.42
N VAL A 9 4.39 10.64 5.69
CA VAL A 9 4.33 11.89 4.94
C VAL A 9 3.86 11.58 3.53
N HIS A 10 2.67 12.06 3.17
CA HIS A 10 2.08 11.86 1.86
C HIS A 10 2.19 13.10 0.99
N THR A 11 2.71 12.93 -0.21
CA THR A 11 2.66 13.95 -1.26
C THR A 11 1.31 13.87 -1.97
N LEU A 12 0.64 15.01 -2.10
CA LEU A 12 -0.63 15.07 -2.80
C LEU A 12 -0.46 14.71 -4.29
N THR A 13 -1.25 13.76 -4.74
CA THR A 13 -1.36 13.39 -6.16
C THR A 13 -2.71 13.81 -6.69
N LEU A 14 -2.73 14.67 -7.69
CA LEU A 14 -3.95 15.08 -8.37
C LEU A 14 -4.39 13.99 -9.36
N LYS A 15 -5.46 13.31 -9.05
CA LYS A 15 -6.08 12.31 -9.95
C LYS A 15 -7.13 12.98 -10.82
N ARG A 16 -7.22 12.58 -12.10
CA ARG A 16 -8.16 13.17 -13.08
C ARG A 16 -9.62 13.22 -12.63
N ALA A 17 -10.06 12.26 -11.83
CA ALA A 17 -11.41 12.18 -11.28
C ALA A 17 -11.53 12.74 -9.85
N SER A 18 -10.55 13.49 -9.35
CA SER A 18 -10.67 14.15 -8.06
C SER A 18 -11.44 15.45 -8.17
N ASN A 19 -12.24 15.79 -7.17
CA ASN A 19 -12.98 17.05 -7.13
C ASN A 19 -12.05 18.25 -7.26
N LEU A 20 -10.84 18.19 -6.72
CA LEU A 20 -9.82 19.24 -6.84
C LEU A 20 -9.46 19.55 -8.30
N VAL A 21 -9.45 18.54 -9.18
CA VAL A 21 -9.20 18.72 -10.61
C VAL A 21 -10.46 19.17 -11.32
N ILE A 22 -11.62 18.57 -11.00
CA ILE A 22 -12.91 18.87 -11.64
C ILE A 22 -13.36 20.31 -11.33
N GLU A 23 -13.17 20.75 -10.09
CA GLU A 23 -13.56 22.09 -9.62
C GLU A 23 -12.50 23.16 -9.94
N HIS A 24 -11.43 22.81 -10.65
CA HIS A 24 -10.31 23.71 -10.94
C HIS A 24 -9.81 24.45 -9.70
N ALA A 25 -9.79 23.77 -8.56
CA ALA A 25 -9.34 24.36 -7.31
C ALA A 25 -7.92 24.93 -7.47
N PRO A 26 -7.66 26.15 -7.00
CA PRO A 26 -6.34 26.75 -7.13
C PRO A 26 -5.31 25.86 -6.43
N ASN A 27 -4.20 25.62 -7.12
CA ASN A 27 -3.09 24.83 -6.57
C ASN A 27 -2.33 25.66 -5.53
N ALA A 28 -2.95 25.83 -4.35
CA ALA A 28 -2.40 26.55 -3.20
C ALA A 28 -1.48 25.66 -2.35
N TYR A 29 -1.00 24.55 -2.91
CA TYR A 29 -0.15 23.61 -2.20
C TYR A 29 1.23 24.23 -2.03
N GLY A 30 1.58 24.42 -0.77
CA GLY A 30 2.76 25.12 -0.36
C GLY A 30 4.06 24.55 -0.87
N ASP A 31 5.09 25.27 -0.60
CA ASP A 31 6.45 25.03 -0.97
C ASP A 31 6.91 23.60 -0.61
N VAL A 32 7.45 22.89 -1.59
CA VAL A 32 8.10 21.58 -1.42
C VAL A 32 9.22 21.65 -0.36
N ALA A 33 9.94 22.77 -0.29
CA ALA A 33 10.95 23.00 0.72
C ALA A 33 10.40 22.78 2.15
N ARG A 34 9.20 23.29 2.45
CA ARG A 34 8.56 23.09 3.77
C ARG A 34 8.24 21.61 4.07
N MET A 35 7.94 20.83 3.06
CA MET A 35 7.74 19.40 3.24
C MET A 35 9.06 18.69 3.56
N LEU A 36 10.15 19.05 2.86
CA LEU A 36 11.48 18.53 3.13
C LEU A 36 11.97 18.92 4.52
N ASP A 37 11.73 20.17 4.95
CA ASP A 37 12.02 20.64 6.30
C ASP A 37 11.25 19.82 7.36
N SER A 38 9.98 19.47 7.07
CA SER A 38 9.19 18.62 7.97
C SER A 38 9.78 17.21 8.06
N CYS A 39 10.31 16.66 6.98
CA CYS A 39 11.00 15.36 6.99
C CYS A 39 12.30 15.43 7.79
N ALA A 40 13.09 16.51 7.67
CA ALA A 40 14.29 16.74 8.47
C ALA A 40 13.95 16.82 9.97
N LEU A 41 12.89 17.55 10.31
CA LEU A 41 12.39 17.66 11.69
C LEU A 41 12.01 16.29 12.29
N LEU A 42 11.46 15.36 11.49
CA LEU A 42 11.20 14.01 11.96
C LEU A 42 12.49 13.29 12.34
N GLY A 43 13.54 13.39 11.51
CA GLY A 43 14.86 12.84 11.81
C GLY A 43 15.45 13.39 13.11
N GLU A 44 15.38 14.71 13.32
CA GLU A 44 15.84 15.37 14.55
C GLU A 44 15.07 14.91 15.80
N ASN A 45 13.83 14.43 15.64
CA ASN A 45 13.00 13.89 16.72
C ASN A 45 13.06 12.36 16.86
N GLY A 46 14.07 11.72 16.26
CA GLY A 46 14.35 10.30 16.43
C GLY A 46 13.47 9.37 15.60
N TYR A 47 12.92 9.86 14.49
CA TYR A 47 12.23 9.04 13.52
C TYR A 47 13.17 8.70 12.35
N GLU A 48 13.10 7.47 11.88
CA GLU A 48 13.87 6.96 10.75
C GLU A 48 12.93 6.57 9.61
N PRO A 49 13.29 6.84 8.33
CA PRO A 49 12.51 6.36 7.21
C PRO A 49 12.61 4.83 7.14
N TYR A 50 11.49 4.12 6.92
CA TYR A 50 11.48 2.66 6.85
C TYR A 50 10.79 2.09 5.61
N TYR A 51 10.00 2.90 4.88
CA TYR A 51 9.50 2.56 3.55
C TYR A 51 9.27 3.79 2.68
N LEU A 52 9.36 3.59 1.38
CA LEU A 52 9.09 4.59 0.35
C LEU A 52 8.02 4.07 -0.60
N TYR A 53 7.08 4.94 -0.96
CA TYR A 53 6.08 4.64 -1.96
C TYR A 53 6.00 5.75 -3.00
N ARG A 54 6.39 5.42 -4.24
CA ARG A 54 6.32 6.35 -5.36
C ARG A 54 4.96 6.25 -6.06
N GLN A 55 4.26 7.36 -6.15
CA GLN A 55 3.06 7.49 -6.97
C GLN A 55 3.39 8.25 -8.27
N LYS A 56 2.77 7.82 -9.38
CA LYS A 56 2.86 8.58 -10.63
C LYS A 56 2.06 9.87 -10.53
N GLY A 57 2.63 10.99 -10.99
CA GLY A 57 1.96 12.29 -11.04
C GLY A 57 1.91 13.02 -9.70
N THR A 58 2.82 12.71 -8.78
CA THR A 58 3.06 13.55 -7.60
C THR A 58 3.73 14.86 -8.01
N LEU A 59 3.50 15.91 -7.22
CA LEU A 59 4.19 17.19 -7.40
C LEU A 59 5.70 16.95 -7.31
N GLN A 60 6.45 17.40 -8.32
CA GLN A 60 7.91 17.26 -8.42
C GLN A 60 8.45 15.82 -8.26
N ASN A 61 7.63 14.81 -8.56
CA ASN A 61 7.99 13.39 -8.40
C ASN A 61 8.40 12.98 -6.98
N LEU A 62 7.92 13.70 -5.97
CA LEU A 62 8.17 13.37 -4.58
C LEU A 62 7.52 12.03 -4.20
N GLU A 63 8.15 11.36 -3.26
CA GLU A 63 7.71 10.06 -2.76
C GLU A 63 6.93 10.21 -1.45
N ASN A 64 6.03 9.27 -1.19
CA ASN A 64 5.44 9.12 0.13
C ASN A 64 6.42 8.33 1.00
N THR A 65 6.77 8.85 2.15
CA THR A 65 7.75 8.24 3.04
C THR A 65 7.12 7.92 4.39
N GLY A 66 7.26 6.68 4.82
CA GLY A 66 6.92 6.25 6.17
C GLY A 66 8.12 6.40 7.09
N TYR A 67 7.91 7.06 8.21
CA TYR A 67 8.87 7.25 9.27
C TYR A 67 8.44 6.49 10.51
N THR A 68 9.38 5.92 11.25
CA THR A 68 9.12 5.17 12.46
C THR A 68 10.15 5.47 13.54
N ARG A 69 9.77 5.29 14.78
CA ARG A 69 10.75 5.17 15.87
C ARG A 69 11.42 3.80 15.80
N PRO A 70 12.67 3.66 16.22
CA PRO A 70 13.36 2.37 16.26
C PRO A 70 12.52 1.28 16.94
N GLY A 71 12.36 0.14 16.26
CA GLY A 71 11.58 -1.01 16.75
C GLY A 71 10.07 -0.97 16.50
N TYR A 72 9.53 0.10 15.90
CA TYR A 72 8.08 0.24 15.64
C TYR A 72 7.72 0.27 14.16
N ALA A 73 8.54 -0.29 13.28
CA ALA A 73 8.23 -0.38 11.86
C ALA A 73 6.92 -1.14 11.62
N GLY A 74 6.02 -0.55 10.85
CA GLY A 74 4.74 -1.17 10.51
C GLY A 74 4.95 -2.33 9.52
N LEU A 75 4.89 -3.57 10.00
CA LEU A 75 5.16 -4.77 9.19
C LEU A 75 4.27 -4.85 7.93
N TYR A 76 3.01 -4.42 8.04
CA TYR A 76 2.12 -4.39 6.87
C TYR A 76 2.67 -3.52 5.74
N ASN A 77 3.22 -2.35 6.07
CA ASN A 77 3.81 -1.45 5.07
C ASN A 77 5.04 -2.07 4.42
N VAL A 78 5.89 -2.71 5.21
CA VAL A 78 7.06 -3.43 4.71
C VAL A 78 6.62 -4.56 3.77
N PHE A 79 5.71 -5.42 4.19
CA PHE A 79 5.26 -6.57 3.39
C PHE A 79 4.55 -6.18 2.09
N ILE A 80 3.84 -5.04 2.07
CA ILE A 80 3.18 -4.59 0.85
C ILE A 80 4.17 -3.97 -0.14
N MET A 81 5.20 -3.28 0.35
CA MET A 81 6.23 -2.63 -0.48
C MET A 81 7.24 -3.63 -1.04
N GLU A 82 7.74 -4.53 -0.20
CA GLU A 82 8.74 -5.55 -0.59
C GLU A 82 8.11 -6.72 -1.36
N GLU A 83 6.78 -6.81 -1.40
CA GLU A 83 6.03 -7.88 -2.08
C GLU A 83 6.42 -9.32 -1.66
N VAL A 84 6.96 -9.49 -0.46
CA VAL A 84 7.48 -10.77 0.05
C VAL A 84 6.44 -11.66 0.72
N HIS A 85 5.25 -11.13 1.02
CA HIS A 85 4.19 -11.86 1.71
C HIS A 85 2.85 -11.80 1.00
N THR A 86 2.11 -12.91 1.11
CA THR A 86 0.70 -12.95 0.78
C THR A 86 -0.09 -12.02 1.70
N ILE A 87 -0.96 -11.22 1.11
CA ILE A 87 -1.86 -10.30 1.82
C ILE A 87 -3.28 -10.58 1.36
N LEU A 88 -4.11 -11.10 2.26
CA LEU A 88 -5.53 -11.29 2.01
C LEU A 88 -6.28 -9.99 2.26
N SER A 89 -7.13 -9.58 1.33
CA SER A 89 -7.93 -8.37 1.45
C SER A 89 -9.41 -8.67 1.59
N ALA A 90 -10.10 -7.90 2.42
CA ALA A 90 -11.55 -7.84 2.52
C ALA A 90 -12.05 -6.46 2.09
N GLY A 91 -13.36 -6.36 1.81
CA GLY A 91 -14.02 -5.11 1.45
C GLY A 91 -13.96 -4.77 -0.05
N ALA A 92 -14.79 -3.79 -0.42
CA ALA A 92 -14.86 -3.29 -1.78
C ALA A 92 -13.54 -2.64 -2.22
N GLY A 93 -13.14 -2.87 -3.46
CA GLY A 93 -11.88 -2.37 -4.02
C GLY A 93 -10.63 -3.06 -3.48
N GLY A 94 -10.76 -4.03 -2.58
CA GLY A 94 -9.65 -4.78 -2.03
C GLY A 94 -8.94 -5.64 -3.09
N SER A 95 -7.63 -5.80 -2.95
CA SER A 95 -6.80 -6.66 -3.80
C SER A 95 -6.04 -7.64 -2.91
N THR A 96 -6.42 -8.92 -2.99
CA THR A 96 -5.62 -10.01 -2.41
C THR A 96 -4.38 -10.20 -3.27
N LYS A 97 -3.22 -10.16 -2.66
CA LYS A 97 -1.92 -10.46 -3.28
C LYS A 97 -1.43 -11.81 -2.77
N LEU A 98 -1.23 -12.75 -3.65
CA LEU A 98 -0.66 -14.06 -3.37
C LEU A 98 0.79 -14.07 -3.83
N VAL A 99 1.68 -14.58 -3.00
CA VAL A 99 3.11 -14.71 -3.29
C VAL A 99 3.49 -16.17 -3.16
N GLY A 100 3.99 -16.75 -4.26
CA GLY A 100 4.49 -18.12 -4.29
C GLY A 100 5.94 -18.21 -3.79
N PRO A 101 6.39 -19.42 -3.42
CA PRO A 101 7.78 -19.66 -3.00
C PRO A 101 8.80 -19.30 -4.09
N ASP A 102 8.40 -19.37 -5.35
CA ASP A 102 9.16 -19.00 -6.53
C ASP A 102 9.17 -17.49 -6.83
N GLY A 103 8.56 -16.69 -5.96
CA GLY A 103 8.38 -15.25 -6.15
C GLY A 103 7.26 -14.87 -7.12
N HIS A 104 6.51 -15.85 -7.67
CA HIS A 104 5.37 -15.56 -8.54
C HIS A 104 4.26 -14.84 -7.78
N ILE A 105 3.77 -13.73 -8.33
CA ILE A 105 2.72 -12.92 -7.71
C ILE A 105 1.43 -13.02 -8.53
N ARG A 106 0.33 -13.39 -7.88
CA ARG A 106 -1.03 -13.34 -8.41
C ARG A 106 -1.91 -12.40 -7.59
N ARG A 107 -2.77 -11.63 -8.26
CA ARG A 107 -3.73 -10.76 -7.60
C ARG A 107 -5.16 -11.18 -7.89
N ILE A 108 -6.01 -11.16 -6.84
CA ILE A 108 -7.44 -11.43 -6.89
C ILE A 108 -8.15 -10.18 -6.42
N PHE A 109 -8.97 -9.57 -7.29
CA PHE A 109 -9.64 -8.32 -7.02
C PHE A 109 -11.08 -8.55 -6.55
N ASN A 110 -11.48 -7.81 -5.53
CA ASN A 110 -12.87 -7.65 -5.15
C ASN A 110 -13.57 -6.63 -6.06
N HIS A 111 -14.91 -6.60 -6.04
CA HIS A 111 -15.65 -5.56 -6.73
C HIS A 111 -15.27 -4.18 -6.19
N LYS A 112 -15.14 -3.20 -7.08
CA LYS A 112 -14.62 -1.87 -6.72
C LYS A 112 -15.61 -1.06 -5.89
N TYR A 113 -16.90 -1.16 -6.21
CA TYR A 113 -17.94 -0.37 -5.58
C TYR A 113 -18.58 -1.12 -4.41
N PRO A 114 -18.86 -0.43 -3.27
CA PRO A 114 -19.41 -1.08 -2.08
C PRO A 114 -20.71 -1.82 -2.33
N LEU A 115 -21.65 -1.22 -3.09
CA LEU A 115 -22.93 -1.84 -3.40
C LEU A 115 -22.75 -3.12 -4.21
N GLU A 116 -21.96 -3.06 -5.28
CA GLU A 116 -21.64 -4.24 -6.09
C GLU A 116 -20.94 -5.34 -5.29
N TYR A 117 -20.05 -4.97 -4.36
CA TYR A 117 -19.38 -5.92 -3.47
C TYR A 117 -20.38 -6.67 -2.59
N ILE A 118 -21.40 -5.97 -2.07
CA ILE A 118 -22.43 -6.54 -1.21
C ILE A 118 -23.40 -7.43 -2.03
N GLU A 119 -23.92 -6.91 -3.13
CA GLU A 119 -24.90 -7.60 -3.97
C GLU A 119 -24.35 -8.86 -4.65
N ARG A 120 -23.05 -8.86 -4.93
CA ARG A 120 -22.36 -9.99 -5.59
C ARG A 120 -21.32 -10.64 -4.70
N PHE A 121 -21.62 -10.77 -3.42
CA PHE A 121 -20.69 -11.32 -2.45
C PHE A 121 -20.38 -12.80 -2.72
N ASP A 122 -21.31 -13.55 -3.28
CA ASP A 122 -21.12 -14.92 -3.77
C ASP A 122 -19.97 -15.02 -4.81
N VAL A 123 -19.91 -14.07 -5.74
CA VAL A 123 -18.81 -13.99 -6.72
C VAL A 123 -17.49 -13.66 -6.04
N VAL A 124 -17.50 -12.82 -5.01
CA VAL A 124 -16.29 -12.51 -4.23
C VAL A 124 -15.79 -13.76 -3.52
N GLN A 125 -16.67 -14.52 -2.89
CA GLN A 125 -16.34 -15.79 -2.25
C GLN A 125 -15.77 -16.80 -3.25
N ALA A 126 -16.41 -16.98 -4.40
CA ALA A 126 -15.92 -17.87 -5.46
C ALA A 126 -14.51 -17.48 -5.96
N ARG A 127 -14.25 -16.17 -6.11
CA ARG A 127 -12.89 -15.70 -6.46
C ARG A 127 -11.84 -16.03 -5.40
N LYS A 128 -12.22 -16.03 -4.11
CA LYS A 128 -11.31 -16.36 -3.01
C LYS A 128 -10.87 -17.83 -3.01
N GLN A 129 -11.64 -18.73 -3.62
CA GLN A 129 -11.20 -20.11 -3.87
C GLN A 129 -9.88 -20.15 -4.67
N GLY A 130 -9.63 -19.14 -5.50
CA GLY A 130 -8.35 -18.99 -6.19
C GLY A 130 -7.11 -18.87 -5.29
N VAL A 131 -7.28 -18.68 -3.97
CA VAL A 131 -6.19 -18.74 -2.98
C VAL A 131 -5.74 -20.18 -2.82
N ASP A 132 -6.69 -21.09 -2.59
CA ASP A 132 -6.41 -22.53 -2.44
C ASP A 132 -5.82 -23.09 -3.73
N ASP A 133 -6.41 -22.74 -4.88
CA ASP A 133 -5.91 -23.15 -6.20
C ASP A 133 -4.48 -22.67 -6.48
N PHE A 134 -4.13 -21.48 -5.96
CA PHE A 134 -2.79 -20.95 -6.12
C PHE A 134 -1.77 -21.76 -5.33
N TYR A 135 -2.05 -22.04 -4.07
CA TYR A 135 -1.13 -22.79 -3.20
C TYR A 135 -1.12 -24.29 -3.46
N ALA A 136 -2.19 -24.86 -4.00
CA ALA A 136 -2.20 -26.26 -4.43
C ALA A 136 -1.09 -26.58 -5.43
N LYS A 137 -0.65 -25.61 -6.24
CA LYS A 137 0.47 -25.77 -7.18
C LYS A 137 1.82 -25.99 -6.52
N TYR A 138 1.93 -25.59 -5.25
CA TYR A 138 3.17 -25.65 -4.48
C TYR A 138 3.12 -26.69 -3.36
N ALA A 139 2.03 -27.46 -3.27
CA ALA A 139 1.82 -28.43 -2.19
C ALA A 139 2.88 -29.56 -2.17
N ASP A 140 3.40 -29.89 -3.36
CA ASP A 140 4.38 -30.96 -3.54
C ASP A 140 5.84 -30.45 -3.58
N LEU A 141 6.05 -29.12 -3.41
CA LEU A 141 7.39 -28.56 -3.38
C LEU A 141 8.02 -28.77 -2.00
N ASP A 142 9.21 -29.37 -2.00
CA ASP A 142 10.00 -29.51 -0.77
C ASP A 142 10.34 -28.11 -0.23
N PRO A 143 10.09 -27.83 1.07
CA PRO A 143 10.41 -26.55 1.69
C PRO A 143 11.88 -26.12 1.57
N GLU A 144 12.81 -27.04 1.34
CA GLU A 144 14.24 -26.72 1.12
C GLU A 144 14.57 -26.25 -0.29
N THR A 145 13.73 -26.55 -1.29
CA THR A 145 13.93 -26.11 -2.69
C THR A 145 13.29 -24.75 -3.01
N ALA A 146 12.55 -24.18 -2.08
CA ALA A 146 11.82 -22.91 -2.23
C ALA A 146 12.59 -21.66 -1.71
N ARG A 147 13.92 -21.77 -1.58
CA ARG A 147 14.78 -20.64 -1.15
C ARG A 147 15.56 -20.04 -2.30
#